data_551f4965fec7e881a8a2cc0d43ccf3f5
#
_entry.id   551f4965fec7e881a8a2cc0d43ccf3f5
#
_cell.length_a   1.000
_cell.length_b   1.000
_cell.length_c   1.000
_cell.angle_alpha   90.00
_cell.angle_beta   90.00
_cell.angle_gamma   90.00
#
_symmetry.space_group_name_H-M   'P 1'
#
loop_
_entity.id
_entity.type
_entity.pdbx_description
1 polymer ?
#
loop_
_entity_poly.entity_id
_entity_poly.type
_entity_poly.pdbx_seq_one_letter_code
_entity_poly.pdbx_strand_id
1 'polypeptide(L)'
;MLLGSEVPRLFTSPAGPLTPATSKGFEAINFAADLLDLDLLPWQKWVLIHALELAPHGGFRFRTVLICCARQQGKTVLLQVLALWRLYLDKAGLVIGSAQQLALAEETWSGAVDMAQGQPDLAAEIGSVVRTNGAKSLRLVSGEKYQVTTASRRGGRGSSSDLVLLDELREHQTWDAWGAVSKTTMARPDPMIIGFSSAGDAQSVVLDSLRSRALASADDPATSLAIFEWSAFDGCDLDDPVGWVQANPALGHTVSESSIRSALDTDPEDVFRCEILCQSVLNTGAAFPPGVWESLADLDAAQPATTDVVSFALDVPADQSTASIAVCWRRPDGAVGVTLVEHRPGVDWVVARLGGLCHRWRARVVIETGGTAGFLIAPMERAGVPVTGVSRQFFVDACGALDAAVTSRQLRHDGLAELAEAVSLARWSTSGEAGTRVLSRRNPRVSPLVAAALAVHGLSTAKRRPGRLMVL
;
A
#
# COMPACT_ATOMS: atom_id res chain seq x y z
N MET A 1 -24.97 3.11 -24.87
CA MET A 1 -24.55 3.84 -23.66
C MET A 1 -24.15 2.80 -22.64
N LEU A 2 -22.91 2.82 -22.20
CA LEU A 2 -22.43 1.91 -21.15
C LEU A 2 -22.98 2.37 -19.80
N LEU A 3 -23.40 1.41 -18.97
CA LEU A 3 -23.81 1.66 -17.59
C LEU A 3 -22.85 0.95 -16.65
N GLY A 4 -22.41 1.65 -15.62
CA GLY A 4 -21.54 1.10 -14.58
C GLY A 4 -22.21 -0.04 -13.81
N SER A 5 -21.40 -0.96 -13.31
CA SER A 5 -21.90 -2.09 -12.51
C SER A 5 -22.45 -1.61 -11.18
N GLU A 6 -23.69 -1.95 -10.86
CA GLU A 6 -24.26 -1.73 -9.54
C GLU A 6 -23.58 -2.60 -8.48
N VAL A 7 -23.23 -3.83 -8.85
CA VAL A 7 -22.61 -4.82 -7.96
C VAL A 7 -21.09 -4.77 -8.09
N PRO A 8 -20.36 -4.71 -6.98
CA PRO A 8 -18.89 -4.73 -7.02
C PRO A 8 -18.35 -6.06 -7.54
N ARG A 9 -17.16 -6.05 -8.10
CA ARG A 9 -16.48 -7.26 -8.59
C ARG A 9 -16.03 -8.17 -7.44
N LEU A 10 -15.54 -7.56 -6.37
CA LEU A 10 -15.10 -8.28 -5.17
C LEU A 10 -15.87 -7.74 -3.96
N PHE A 11 -16.49 -8.62 -3.20
CA PHE A 11 -17.25 -8.19 -2.03
C PHE A 11 -17.38 -9.27 -0.97
N THR A 12 -17.60 -8.84 0.25
CA THR A 12 -17.94 -9.71 1.37
C THR A 12 -19.38 -10.16 1.24
N SER A 13 -19.60 -11.47 1.20
CA SER A 13 -20.92 -12.08 1.07
C SER A 13 -21.80 -11.74 2.28
N PRO A 14 -23.11 -11.41 2.08
CA PRO A 14 -24.02 -11.22 3.19
C PRO A 14 -24.23 -12.53 3.98
N ALA A 15 -24.44 -12.45 5.28
CA ALA A 15 -24.67 -13.63 6.12
C ALA A 15 -26.06 -14.25 5.90
N GLY A 16 -26.97 -13.50 5.27
CA GLY A 16 -28.33 -13.93 4.97
C GLY A 16 -29.06 -12.94 4.05
N PRO A 17 -30.36 -13.15 3.81
CA PRO A 17 -31.15 -12.23 3.00
C PRO A 17 -31.18 -10.83 3.61
N LEU A 18 -30.85 -9.81 2.79
CA LEU A 18 -30.88 -8.42 3.21
C LEU A 18 -32.29 -7.83 2.98
N THR A 19 -32.89 -7.39 4.08
CA THR A 19 -34.23 -6.81 4.14
C THR A 19 -34.20 -5.58 5.07
N PRO A 20 -35.25 -4.75 5.12
CA PRO A 20 -35.33 -3.66 6.11
C PRO A 20 -35.18 -4.10 7.57
N ALA A 21 -35.41 -5.37 7.87
CA ALA A 21 -35.22 -5.93 9.22
C ALA A 21 -33.78 -6.41 9.49
N THR A 22 -33.00 -6.68 8.44
CA THR A 22 -31.63 -7.23 8.54
C THR A 22 -30.56 -6.29 8.05
N SER A 23 -30.90 -5.10 7.55
CA SER A 23 -29.98 -4.06 7.15
C SER A 23 -30.56 -2.66 7.40
N LYS A 24 -29.78 -1.80 8.02
CA LYS A 24 -30.07 -0.37 8.19
C LYS A 24 -29.87 0.43 6.88
N GLY A 25 -29.31 -0.19 5.84
CA GLY A 25 -29.09 0.46 4.55
C GLY A 25 -30.39 0.96 3.90
N PHE A 26 -31.49 0.27 4.09
CA PHE A 26 -32.80 0.74 3.61
C PHE A 26 -33.26 2.02 4.28
N GLU A 27 -33.03 2.14 5.59
CA GLU A 27 -33.32 3.36 6.36
C GLU A 27 -32.43 4.54 5.91
N ALA A 28 -31.14 4.28 5.68
CA ALA A 28 -30.22 5.30 5.18
C ALA A 28 -30.56 5.77 3.75
N ILE A 29 -31.05 4.88 2.89
CA ILE A 29 -31.53 5.22 1.54
C ILE A 29 -32.79 6.10 1.63
N ASN A 30 -33.76 5.73 2.48
CA ASN A 30 -34.97 6.52 2.68
C ASN A 30 -34.63 7.89 3.29
N PHE A 31 -33.70 7.96 4.23
CA PHE A 31 -33.21 9.23 4.77
C PHE A 31 -32.65 10.15 3.67
N ALA A 32 -31.85 9.60 2.76
CA ALA A 32 -31.33 10.39 1.63
C ALA A 32 -32.45 10.90 0.72
N ALA A 33 -33.43 10.06 0.39
CA ALA A 33 -34.53 10.42 -0.50
C ALA A 33 -35.52 11.38 0.16
N ASP A 34 -35.95 11.07 1.39
CA ASP A 34 -37.09 11.76 2.02
C ASP A 34 -36.66 13.03 2.76
N LEU A 35 -35.46 13.07 3.35
CA LEU A 35 -34.97 14.16 4.19
C LEU A 35 -33.87 15.00 3.55
N LEU A 36 -33.10 14.46 2.59
CA LEU A 36 -32.07 15.21 1.89
C LEU A 36 -32.45 15.57 0.45
N ASP A 37 -33.63 15.12 -0.03
CA ASP A 37 -34.06 15.25 -1.43
C ASP A 37 -32.99 14.78 -2.43
N LEU A 38 -32.34 13.63 -2.11
CA LEU A 38 -31.21 13.10 -2.83
C LEU A 38 -31.46 11.67 -3.32
N ASP A 39 -31.55 11.50 -4.64
CA ASP A 39 -31.61 10.16 -5.23
C ASP A 39 -30.21 9.57 -5.41
N LEU A 40 -29.89 8.60 -4.57
CA LEU A 40 -28.61 7.91 -4.60
C LEU A 40 -28.46 7.05 -5.86
N LEU A 41 -27.23 6.97 -6.39
CA LEU A 41 -26.91 6.09 -7.51
C LEU A 41 -27.14 4.61 -7.13
N PRO A 42 -27.45 3.73 -8.10
CA PRO A 42 -27.73 2.31 -7.83
C PRO A 42 -26.66 1.63 -6.99
N TRP A 43 -25.37 1.83 -7.30
CA TRP A 43 -24.26 1.27 -6.53
C TRP A 43 -24.17 1.79 -5.10
N GLN A 44 -24.53 3.06 -4.86
CA GLN A 44 -24.56 3.65 -3.53
C GLN A 44 -25.69 3.03 -2.68
N LYS A 45 -26.83 2.79 -3.27
CA LYS A 45 -27.94 2.06 -2.61
C LYS A 45 -27.51 0.63 -2.29
N TRP A 46 -26.88 -0.06 -3.26
CA TRP A 46 -26.39 -1.41 -3.08
C TRP A 46 -25.39 -1.51 -1.91
N VAL A 47 -24.38 -0.65 -1.88
CA VAL A 47 -23.35 -0.69 -0.83
C VAL A 47 -23.90 -0.33 0.55
N LEU A 48 -24.85 0.61 0.66
CA LEU A 48 -25.50 0.92 1.94
C LEU A 48 -26.24 -0.30 2.49
N ILE A 49 -27.00 -1.01 1.64
CA ILE A 49 -27.74 -2.21 2.06
C ILE A 49 -26.77 -3.28 2.59
N HIS A 50 -25.62 -3.48 1.95
CA HIS A 50 -24.65 -4.53 2.32
C HIS A 50 -23.74 -4.10 3.48
N ALA A 51 -23.26 -2.86 3.48
CA ALA A 51 -22.35 -2.36 4.52
C ALA A 51 -23.02 -2.19 5.89
N LEU A 52 -24.33 -1.90 5.90
CA LEU A 52 -25.10 -1.69 7.12
C LEU A 52 -25.92 -2.93 7.52
N GLU A 53 -25.48 -4.12 7.13
CA GLU A 53 -26.03 -5.41 7.55
C GLU A 53 -25.99 -5.55 9.08
N LEU A 54 -27.06 -6.09 9.66
CA LEU A 54 -27.17 -6.32 11.09
C LEU A 54 -26.73 -7.74 11.46
N ALA A 55 -26.05 -7.86 12.59
CA ALA A 55 -25.72 -9.15 13.18
C ALA A 55 -26.98 -9.80 13.80
N PRO A 56 -27.03 -11.16 13.91
CA PRO A 56 -28.19 -11.86 14.49
C PRO A 56 -28.57 -11.42 15.91
N HIS A 57 -27.61 -10.86 16.64
CA HIS A 57 -27.82 -10.43 18.04
C HIS A 57 -28.10 -8.91 18.16
N GLY A 58 -28.38 -8.24 17.05
CA GLY A 58 -28.50 -6.78 16.95
C GLY A 58 -27.13 -6.10 16.79
N GLY A 59 -27.18 -4.80 16.41
CA GLY A 59 -25.97 -4.04 16.06
C GLY A 59 -25.43 -4.38 14.67
N PHE A 60 -24.43 -3.63 14.20
CA PHE A 60 -23.84 -3.83 12.89
C PHE A 60 -22.96 -5.09 12.86
N ARG A 61 -23.10 -5.88 11.79
CA ARG A 61 -22.22 -7.03 11.54
C ARG A 61 -20.77 -6.60 11.39
N PHE A 62 -20.54 -5.52 10.64
CA PHE A 62 -19.21 -5.06 10.30
C PHE A 62 -18.73 -3.92 11.19
N ARG A 63 -17.58 -4.12 11.84
CA ARG A 63 -16.86 -3.06 12.56
C ARG A 63 -15.95 -2.25 11.64
N THR A 64 -15.53 -2.82 10.52
CA THR A 64 -14.71 -2.16 9.53
C THR A 64 -15.22 -2.50 8.13
N VAL A 65 -15.44 -1.48 7.33
CA VAL A 65 -15.90 -1.60 5.93
C VAL A 65 -14.90 -0.87 5.04
N LEU A 66 -14.45 -1.52 3.98
CA LEU A 66 -13.64 -0.93 2.92
C LEU A 66 -14.49 -0.79 1.66
N ILE A 67 -14.53 0.40 1.08
CA ILE A 67 -15.22 0.69 -0.17
C ILE A 67 -14.20 1.24 -1.16
N CYS A 68 -13.92 0.46 -2.21
CA CYS A 68 -12.92 0.78 -3.22
C CYS A 68 -13.60 0.93 -4.60
N CYS A 69 -13.41 2.05 -5.27
CA CYS A 69 -13.85 2.28 -6.64
C CYS A 69 -13.01 3.39 -7.29
N ALA A 70 -13.09 3.53 -8.59
CA ALA A 70 -12.42 4.58 -9.35
C ALA A 70 -12.68 5.98 -8.79
N ARG A 71 -11.96 6.99 -9.27
CA ARG A 71 -12.23 8.39 -8.91
C ARG A 71 -13.56 8.88 -9.45
N GLN A 72 -14.12 9.92 -8.82
CA GLN A 72 -15.34 10.64 -9.23
C GLN A 72 -16.62 9.77 -9.31
N GLN A 73 -16.67 8.70 -8.53
CA GLN A 73 -17.86 7.82 -8.48
C GLN A 73 -18.95 8.30 -7.50
N GLY A 74 -18.78 9.44 -6.83
CA GLY A 74 -19.74 9.96 -5.84
C GLY A 74 -19.48 9.46 -4.42
N LYS A 75 -18.25 9.04 -4.08
CA LYS A 75 -17.83 8.62 -2.73
C LYS A 75 -18.15 9.69 -1.66
N THR A 76 -17.86 10.94 -1.95
CA THR A 76 -18.05 12.07 -1.03
C THR A 76 -19.52 12.24 -0.62
N VAL A 77 -20.46 12.12 -1.57
CA VAL A 77 -21.89 12.16 -1.31
C VAL A 77 -22.31 11.05 -0.35
N LEU A 78 -21.79 9.85 -0.56
CA LEU A 78 -22.09 8.70 0.29
C LEU A 78 -21.55 8.88 1.72
N LEU A 79 -20.35 9.46 1.88
CA LEU A 79 -19.78 9.84 3.17
C LEU A 79 -20.68 10.84 3.91
N GLN A 80 -21.17 11.86 3.20
CA GLN A 80 -22.05 12.89 3.75
C GLN A 80 -23.38 12.30 4.22
N VAL A 81 -24.02 11.47 3.39
CA VAL A 81 -25.27 10.79 3.74
C VAL A 81 -25.09 9.88 4.96
N LEU A 82 -24.03 9.07 5.00
CA LEU A 82 -23.72 8.20 6.13
C LEU A 82 -23.53 9.00 7.43
N ALA A 83 -22.76 10.10 7.37
CA ALA A 83 -22.55 10.96 8.53
C ALA A 83 -23.87 11.54 9.08
N LEU A 84 -24.69 12.09 8.19
CA LEU A 84 -25.97 12.71 8.57
C LEU A 84 -26.98 11.67 9.05
N TRP A 85 -27.14 10.56 8.33
CA TRP A 85 -28.03 9.49 8.75
C TRP A 85 -27.66 8.94 10.14
N ARG A 86 -26.38 8.66 10.39
CA ARG A 86 -25.90 8.22 11.71
C ARG A 86 -26.18 9.25 12.81
N LEU A 87 -26.09 10.54 12.47
CA LEU A 87 -26.32 11.63 13.43
C LEU A 87 -27.81 11.80 13.74
N TYR A 88 -28.65 11.93 12.70
CA TYR A 88 -30.03 12.31 12.83
C TYR A 88 -30.98 11.16 13.17
N LEU A 89 -30.81 9.99 12.54
CA LEU A 89 -31.71 8.85 12.75
C LEU A 89 -31.13 7.80 13.68
N ASP A 90 -29.91 7.36 13.45
CA ASP A 90 -29.29 6.30 14.26
C ASP A 90 -28.73 6.81 15.60
N LYS A 91 -28.77 8.15 15.82
CA LYS A 91 -28.40 8.83 17.07
C LYS A 91 -26.99 8.50 17.58
N ALA A 92 -26.04 8.38 16.66
CA ALA A 92 -24.62 8.22 16.99
C ALA A 92 -24.10 9.43 17.76
N GLY A 93 -23.63 9.25 18.97
CA GLY A 93 -23.16 10.34 19.82
C GLY A 93 -21.97 11.11 19.24
N LEU A 94 -21.07 10.40 18.53
CA LEU A 94 -19.91 11.01 17.88
C LEU A 94 -19.59 10.35 16.54
N VAL A 95 -19.66 11.16 15.47
CA VAL A 95 -19.15 10.85 14.14
C VAL A 95 -17.82 11.60 13.92
N ILE A 96 -16.81 10.93 13.43
CA ILE A 96 -15.49 11.50 13.07
C ILE A 96 -15.28 11.36 11.58
N GLY A 97 -15.09 12.50 10.88
CA GLY A 97 -14.53 12.53 9.53
C GLY A 97 -13.02 12.73 9.57
N SER A 98 -12.27 11.93 8.82
CA SER A 98 -10.82 12.04 8.76
C SER A 98 -10.30 11.70 7.36
N ALA A 99 -9.23 12.38 6.98
CA ALA A 99 -8.43 12.10 5.79
C ALA A 99 -6.96 12.39 6.10
N GLN A 100 -6.06 11.92 5.24
CA GLN A 100 -4.62 12.25 5.35
C GLN A 100 -4.41 13.77 5.25
N GLN A 101 -5.10 14.43 4.34
CA GLN A 101 -5.15 15.89 4.23
C GLN A 101 -6.43 16.41 4.90
N LEU A 102 -6.27 17.23 5.94
CA LEU A 102 -7.39 17.80 6.69
C LEU A 102 -8.40 18.53 5.79
N ALA A 103 -7.93 19.21 4.77
CA ALA A 103 -8.76 19.97 3.83
C ALA A 103 -9.85 19.10 3.16
N LEU A 104 -9.51 17.85 2.75
CA LEU A 104 -10.47 16.92 2.14
C LEU A 104 -11.58 16.52 3.13
N ALA A 105 -11.20 16.18 4.36
CA ALA A 105 -12.17 15.85 5.41
C ALA A 105 -13.04 17.07 5.77
N GLU A 106 -12.48 18.28 5.75
CA GLU A 106 -13.20 19.52 5.99
C GLU A 106 -14.16 19.88 4.85
N GLU A 107 -13.82 19.57 3.61
CA GLU A 107 -14.70 19.73 2.43
C GLU A 107 -15.90 18.79 2.52
N THR A 108 -15.67 17.52 2.79
CA THR A 108 -16.73 16.51 3.00
C THR A 108 -17.66 16.91 4.12
N TRP A 109 -17.10 17.36 5.26
CA TRP A 109 -17.88 17.87 6.40
C TRP A 109 -18.70 19.11 6.03
N SER A 110 -18.11 20.08 5.31
CA SER A 110 -18.80 21.29 4.90
C SER A 110 -20.01 20.98 4.02
N GLY A 111 -19.85 20.07 3.04
CA GLY A 111 -20.95 19.62 2.20
C GLY A 111 -22.07 18.94 3.00
N ALA A 112 -21.74 18.13 4.01
CA ALA A 112 -22.75 17.53 4.90
C ALA A 112 -23.50 18.59 5.71
N VAL A 113 -22.78 19.61 6.23
CA VAL A 113 -23.43 20.73 6.95
C VAL A 113 -24.33 21.51 6.02
N ASP A 114 -23.90 21.81 4.81
CA ASP A 114 -24.69 22.57 3.83
C ASP A 114 -25.94 21.76 3.40
N MET A 115 -25.84 20.44 3.23
CA MET A 115 -27.01 19.57 3.02
C MET A 115 -28.00 19.64 4.17
N ALA A 116 -27.54 19.52 5.42
CA ALA A 116 -28.40 19.56 6.59
C ALA A 116 -29.05 20.95 6.79
N GLN A 117 -28.30 22.04 6.54
CA GLN A 117 -28.81 23.40 6.62
C GLN A 117 -29.81 23.75 5.50
N GLY A 118 -29.70 23.09 4.35
CA GLY A 118 -30.61 23.24 3.22
C GLY A 118 -31.98 22.62 3.44
N GLN A 119 -32.13 21.74 4.43
CA GLN A 119 -33.39 21.05 4.75
C GLN A 119 -34.01 21.62 6.05
N PRO A 120 -35.20 22.24 6.01
CA PRO A 120 -35.77 22.89 7.16
C PRO A 120 -35.90 22.03 8.42
N ASP A 121 -36.28 20.75 8.25
CA ASP A 121 -36.46 19.80 9.36
C ASP A 121 -35.13 19.46 10.03
N LEU A 122 -34.09 19.24 9.24
CA LEU A 122 -32.73 18.94 9.75
C LEU A 122 -32.08 20.20 10.33
N ALA A 123 -32.29 21.37 9.71
CA ALA A 123 -31.76 22.65 10.15
C ALA A 123 -32.30 23.01 11.55
N ALA A 124 -33.57 22.70 11.84
CA ALA A 124 -34.21 22.97 13.14
C ALA A 124 -33.56 22.16 14.29
N GLU A 125 -32.95 21.00 14.01
CA GLU A 125 -32.24 20.20 15.00
C GLU A 125 -30.79 20.63 15.21
N ILE A 126 -30.25 21.56 14.42
CA ILE A 126 -28.86 22.03 14.56
C ILE A 126 -28.73 22.95 15.76
N GLY A 127 -27.96 22.51 16.75
CA GLY A 127 -27.62 23.30 17.94
C GLY A 127 -26.45 24.26 17.70
N SER A 128 -25.40 23.83 17.04
CA SER A 128 -24.25 24.68 16.71
C SER A 128 -23.42 24.16 15.57
N VAL A 129 -22.82 25.06 14.78
CA VAL A 129 -21.87 24.79 13.73
C VAL A 129 -20.59 25.60 13.97
N VAL A 130 -19.47 24.93 14.17
CA VAL A 130 -18.15 25.57 14.32
C VAL A 130 -17.37 25.38 13.00
N ARG A 131 -17.02 26.48 12.32
CA ARG A 131 -16.33 26.49 11.03
C ARG A 131 -14.83 26.84 11.14
N THR A 132 -14.29 26.92 12.35
CA THR A 132 -12.87 27.23 12.58
C THR A 132 -11.99 26.11 12.06
N ASN A 133 -10.97 26.45 11.28
CA ASN A 133 -10.02 25.49 10.74
C ASN A 133 -9.39 24.63 11.86
N GLY A 134 -9.35 23.33 11.66
CA GLY A 134 -8.83 22.36 12.62
C GLY A 134 -9.77 22.04 13.80
N ALA A 135 -10.95 22.71 13.89
CA ALA A 135 -11.94 22.46 14.94
C ALA A 135 -13.37 22.38 14.40
N LYS A 136 -13.55 22.13 13.09
CA LYS A 136 -14.86 22.06 12.45
C LYS A 136 -15.74 21.00 13.09
N SER A 137 -16.95 21.39 13.50
CA SER A 137 -17.93 20.47 14.07
C SER A 137 -19.36 20.96 13.88
N LEU A 138 -20.27 20.01 13.66
CA LEU A 138 -21.73 20.15 13.70
C LEU A 138 -22.20 19.43 14.95
N ARG A 139 -23.01 20.09 15.76
CA ARG A 139 -23.66 19.52 16.94
C ARG A 139 -25.18 19.72 16.87
N LEU A 140 -25.91 18.65 17.10
CA LEU A 140 -27.37 18.70 17.22
C LEU A 140 -27.80 19.19 18.60
N VAL A 141 -29.03 19.70 18.71
CA VAL A 141 -29.64 20.10 19.97
C VAL A 141 -29.70 18.94 20.98
N SER A 142 -29.95 17.74 20.50
CA SER A 142 -29.95 16.48 21.26
C SER A 142 -28.58 16.02 21.75
N GLY A 143 -27.49 16.60 21.20
CA GLY A 143 -26.14 16.41 21.71
C GLY A 143 -25.20 15.65 20.79
N GLU A 144 -25.69 14.94 19.77
CA GLU A 144 -24.89 14.22 18.77
C GLU A 144 -23.94 15.18 18.03
N LYS A 145 -22.77 14.69 17.67
CA LYS A 145 -21.73 15.54 17.10
C LYS A 145 -21.04 14.90 15.91
N TYR A 146 -20.91 15.64 14.81
CA TYR A 146 -20.00 15.32 13.71
C TYR A 146 -18.82 16.30 13.72
N GLN A 147 -17.61 15.78 13.84
CA GLN A 147 -16.38 16.57 13.85
C GLN A 147 -15.34 16.05 12.89
N VAL A 148 -14.44 16.95 12.47
CA VAL A 148 -13.30 16.62 11.61
C VAL A 148 -12.03 16.55 12.44
N THR A 149 -11.16 15.58 12.12
CA THR A 149 -9.82 15.48 12.71
C THR A 149 -8.81 14.97 11.69
N THR A 150 -7.53 15.28 11.91
CA THR A 150 -6.47 14.66 11.12
C THR A 150 -6.25 13.22 11.56
N ALA A 151 -5.92 12.36 10.61
CA ALA A 151 -5.45 10.99 10.86
C ALA A 151 -4.03 11.02 11.46
N SER A 152 -3.87 11.56 12.69
CA SER A 152 -2.59 11.66 13.37
C SER A 152 -2.64 11.05 14.77
N ARG A 153 -1.47 10.63 15.31
CA ARG A 153 -1.35 10.07 16.67
C ARG A 153 -2.00 10.92 17.78
N ARG A 154 -2.20 12.22 17.56
CA ARG A 154 -2.78 13.15 18.54
C ARG A 154 -4.27 13.43 18.30
N GLY A 155 -4.76 13.29 17.06
CA GLY A 155 -6.09 13.75 16.67
C GLY A 155 -7.27 12.91 17.18
N GLY A 156 -7.06 11.64 17.54
CA GLY A 156 -8.13 10.73 17.98
C GLY A 156 -8.11 10.36 19.47
N ARG A 157 -7.09 10.77 20.23
CA ARG A 157 -6.94 10.34 21.64
C ARG A 157 -7.92 11.06 22.57
N GLY A 158 -8.68 10.28 23.35
CA GLY A 158 -9.58 10.78 24.37
C GLY A 158 -11.04 10.91 23.95
N SER A 159 -11.40 10.58 22.72
CA SER A 159 -12.79 10.55 22.24
C SER A 159 -13.22 9.10 21.96
N SER A 160 -14.47 8.75 22.33
CA SER A 160 -15.09 7.48 21.95
C SER A 160 -16.09 7.74 20.83
N SER A 161 -15.82 7.25 19.61
CA SER A 161 -16.63 7.48 18.42
C SER A 161 -17.49 6.29 18.05
N ASP A 162 -18.69 6.56 17.56
CA ASP A 162 -19.65 5.57 17.07
C ASP A 162 -19.44 5.29 15.58
N LEU A 163 -19.01 6.31 14.83
CA LEU A 163 -18.66 6.18 13.42
C LEU A 163 -17.38 6.94 13.12
N VAL A 164 -16.49 6.30 12.38
CA VAL A 164 -15.32 6.93 11.77
C VAL A 164 -15.41 6.77 10.27
N LEU A 165 -15.32 7.88 9.55
CA LEU A 165 -15.29 7.95 8.10
C LEU A 165 -13.89 8.35 7.67
N LEU A 166 -13.22 7.46 6.93
CA LEU A 166 -11.87 7.67 6.41
C LEU A 166 -11.94 7.86 4.90
N ASP A 167 -11.59 9.02 4.41
CA ASP A 167 -11.47 9.29 2.98
C ASP A 167 -10.02 9.11 2.52
N GLU A 168 -9.85 8.62 1.29
CA GLU A 168 -8.55 8.31 0.64
C GLU A 168 -7.64 7.43 1.51
N LEU A 169 -8.16 6.26 1.93
CA LEU A 169 -7.42 5.32 2.78
C LEU A 169 -6.09 4.86 2.16
N ARG A 170 -5.93 4.90 0.83
CA ARG A 170 -4.68 4.60 0.13
C ARG A 170 -3.50 5.49 0.56
N GLU A 171 -3.76 6.71 1.01
CA GLU A 171 -2.73 7.66 1.44
C GLU A 171 -2.12 7.30 2.82
N HIS A 172 -2.67 6.30 3.53
CA HIS A 172 -2.18 5.86 4.83
C HIS A 172 -0.99 4.91 4.68
N GLN A 173 0.22 5.47 4.68
CA GLN A 173 1.48 4.74 4.50
C GLN A 173 1.91 3.95 5.73
N THR A 174 1.39 4.28 6.91
CA THR A 174 1.75 3.63 8.19
C THR A 174 0.52 3.32 9.04
N TRP A 175 0.67 2.35 9.93
CA TRP A 175 -0.37 1.95 10.89
C TRP A 175 -0.64 2.98 12.00
N ASP A 176 0.18 4.03 12.12
CA ASP A 176 0.05 5.01 13.20
C ASP A 176 -1.27 5.77 13.15
N ALA A 177 -1.64 6.25 11.98
CA ALA A 177 -2.89 6.97 11.75
C ALA A 177 -4.10 6.03 11.94
N TRP A 178 -4.07 4.85 11.33
CA TRP A 178 -5.08 3.82 11.50
C TRP A 178 -5.25 3.43 12.98
N GLY A 179 -4.13 3.17 13.69
CA GLY A 179 -4.15 2.80 15.10
C GLY A 179 -4.73 3.88 16.00
N ALA A 180 -4.48 5.16 15.71
CA ALA A 180 -5.04 6.27 16.46
C ALA A 180 -6.56 6.34 16.31
N VAL A 181 -7.06 6.18 15.08
CA VAL A 181 -8.48 6.29 14.76
C VAL A 181 -9.27 5.05 15.17
N SER A 182 -8.76 3.84 14.87
CA SER A 182 -9.47 2.58 15.17
C SER A 182 -9.68 2.34 16.66
N LYS A 183 -8.79 2.88 17.51
CA LYS A 183 -8.93 2.73 18.98
C LYS A 183 -10.00 3.62 19.58
N THR A 184 -10.44 4.67 18.90
CA THR A 184 -11.55 5.52 19.37
C THR A 184 -12.89 4.77 19.41
N THR A 185 -13.03 3.74 18.59
CA THR A 185 -14.28 2.97 18.49
C THR A 185 -14.41 1.84 19.52
N MET A 186 -13.32 1.47 20.23
CA MET A 186 -13.31 0.26 21.08
C MET A 186 -14.27 0.30 22.27
N ALA A 187 -14.57 1.50 22.80
CA ALA A 187 -15.42 1.66 23.98
C ALA A 187 -16.92 1.80 23.64
N ARG A 188 -17.26 1.73 22.35
CA ARG A 188 -18.66 1.85 21.91
C ARG A 188 -19.28 0.48 21.67
N PRO A 189 -20.59 0.33 21.95
CA PRO A 189 -21.26 -0.97 21.78
C PRO A 189 -21.43 -1.35 20.32
N ASP A 190 -21.71 -0.38 19.44
CA ASP A 190 -22.02 -0.61 18.02
C ASP A 190 -21.30 0.37 17.08
N PRO A 191 -19.96 0.33 17.08
CA PRO A 191 -19.17 1.28 16.30
C PRO A 191 -18.86 0.76 14.91
N MET A 192 -18.61 1.70 13.97
CA MET A 192 -18.14 1.40 12.63
C MET A 192 -16.97 2.28 12.22
N ILE A 193 -16.09 1.70 11.41
CA ILE A 193 -15.07 2.41 10.63
C ILE A 193 -15.35 2.13 9.18
N ILE A 194 -15.59 3.16 8.38
CA ILE A 194 -15.81 3.02 6.94
C ILE A 194 -14.69 3.76 6.22
N GLY A 195 -13.86 3.00 5.51
CA GLY A 195 -12.76 3.52 4.70
C GLY A 195 -13.14 3.55 3.22
N PHE A 196 -13.00 4.73 2.61
CA PHE A 196 -13.16 4.92 1.18
C PHE A 196 -11.80 5.10 0.52
N SER A 197 -11.63 4.52 -0.67
CA SER A 197 -10.40 4.64 -1.45
C SER A 197 -10.64 4.42 -2.94
N SER A 198 -9.73 4.89 -3.76
CA SER A 198 -9.41 4.28 -5.04
C SER A 198 -8.32 3.22 -4.84
N ALA A 199 -7.85 2.58 -5.91
CA ALA A 199 -6.78 1.60 -5.82
C ALA A 199 -5.53 2.20 -5.17
N GLY A 200 -4.82 1.37 -4.42
CA GLY A 200 -3.56 1.72 -3.80
C GLY A 200 -2.37 1.61 -4.75
N ASP A 201 -1.28 2.20 -4.32
CA ASP A 201 0.06 2.02 -4.89
C ASP A 201 0.97 1.27 -3.90
N ALA A 202 2.26 1.18 -4.23
CA ALA A 202 3.26 0.52 -3.37
C ALA A 202 3.43 1.18 -1.96
N GLN A 203 2.86 2.35 -1.72
CA GLN A 203 2.91 3.04 -0.43
C GLN A 203 1.62 2.86 0.38
N SER A 204 0.59 2.28 -0.18
CA SER A 204 -0.74 2.09 0.42
C SER A 204 -0.79 0.90 1.39
N VAL A 205 0.18 0.83 2.32
CA VAL A 205 0.43 -0.32 3.20
C VAL A 205 -0.80 -0.72 4.01
N VAL A 206 -1.55 0.25 4.53
CA VAL A 206 -2.73 0.00 5.35
C VAL A 206 -3.87 -0.56 4.50
N LEU A 207 -4.15 0.07 3.36
CA LEU A 207 -5.19 -0.35 2.43
C LEU A 207 -4.93 -1.79 1.95
N ASP A 208 -3.72 -2.08 1.46
CA ASP A 208 -3.36 -3.39 0.91
C ASP A 208 -3.48 -4.50 1.96
N SER A 209 -3.03 -4.24 3.19
CA SER A 209 -3.14 -5.20 4.28
C SER A 209 -4.59 -5.46 4.68
N LEU A 210 -5.41 -4.42 4.80
CA LEU A 210 -6.83 -4.56 5.14
C LEU A 210 -7.59 -5.24 4.00
N ARG A 211 -7.34 -4.86 2.74
CA ARG A 211 -7.91 -5.49 1.55
C ARG A 211 -7.62 -6.99 1.50
N SER A 212 -6.36 -7.37 1.67
CA SER A 212 -5.96 -8.79 1.65
C SER A 212 -6.66 -9.61 2.74
N ARG A 213 -6.78 -9.06 3.96
CA ARG A 213 -7.49 -9.71 5.07
C ARG A 213 -8.99 -9.80 4.81
N ALA A 214 -9.61 -8.74 4.28
CA ALA A 214 -11.03 -8.73 3.98
C ALA A 214 -11.39 -9.74 2.89
N LEU A 215 -10.57 -9.86 1.85
CA LEU A 215 -10.76 -10.86 0.79
C LEU A 215 -10.56 -12.29 1.32
N ALA A 216 -9.60 -12.51 2.20
CA ALA A 216 -9.38 -13.83 2.81
C ALA A 216 -10.55 -14.31 3.70
N SER A 217 -11.38 -13.39 4.21
CA SER A 217 -12.55 -13.68 5.05
C SER A 217 -13.89 -13.31 4.40
N ALA A 218 -13.91 -13.06 3.10
CA ALA A 218 -15.08 -12.51 2.41
C ALA A 218 -16.32 -13.42 2.48
N ASP A 219 -16.13 -14.73 2.54
CA ASP A 219 -17.19 -15.73 2.64
C ASP A 219 -17.45 -16.22 4.07
N ASP A 220 -16.74 -15.68 5.07
CA ASP A 220 -16.98 -16.01 6.48
C ASP A 220 -18.17 -15.18 7.02
N PRO A 221 -19.31 -15.81 7.37
CA PRO A 221 -20.46 -15.10 7.93
C PRO A 221 -20.17 -14.43 9.29
N ALA A 222 -19.11 -14.85 9.99
CA ALA A 222 -18.71 -14.27 11.27
C ALA A 222 -17.72 -13.10 11.13
N THR A 223 -17.25 -12.78 9.90
CA THR A 223 -16.32 -11.69 9.70
C THR A 223 -16.92 -10.34 10.10
N SER A 224 -16.12 -9.53 10.80
CA SER A 224 -16.44 -8.14 11.13
C SER A 224 -15.72 -7.12 10.21
N LEU A 225 -15.00 -7.61 9.19
CA LEU A 225 -14.28 -6.82 8.20
C LEU A 225 -14.87 -7.06 6.82
N ALA A 226 -15.48 -6.04 6.21
CA ALA A 226 -16.05 -6.12 4.88
C ALA A 226 -15.20 -5.38 3.85
N ILE A 227 -15.31 -5.84 2.60
CA ILE A 227 -14.82 -5.14 1.41
C ILE A 227 -15.89 -5.11 0.32
N PHE A 228 -15.99 -3.97 -0.37
CA PHE A 228 -16.81 -3.76 -1.56
C PHE A 228 -15.95 -3.04 -2.58
N GLU A 229 -15.51 -3.77 -3.62
CA GLU A 229 -14.52 -3.26 -4.57
C GLU A 229 -15.03 -3.33 -6.00
N TRP A 230 -15.21 -2.16 -6.61
CA TRP A 230 -15.42 -1.96 -8.03
C TRP A 230 -14.06 -1.74 -8.68
N SER A 231 -13.54 -2.77 -9.31
CA SER A 231 -12.25 -2.75 -10.01
C SER A 231 -12.34 -3.56 -11.28
N ALA A 232 -11.58 -3.18 -12.32
CA ALA A 232 -11.45 -4.02 -13.50
C ALA A 232 -10.75 -5.35 -13.16
N PHE A 233 -11.04 -6.40 -13.92
CA PHE A 233 -10.40 -7.71 -13.75
C PHE A 233 -8.90 -7.64 -14.06
N ASP A 234 -8.14 -8.57 -13.48
CA ASP A 234 -6.69 -8.63 -13.66
C ASP A 234 -6.35 -8.97 -15.13
N GLY A 235 -5.39 -8.24 -15.71
CA GLY A 235 -5.04 -8.39 -17.12
C GLY A 235 -5.98 -7.70 -18.10
N CYS A 236 -6.92 -6.90 -17.62
CA CYS A 236 -7.82 -6.09 -18.46
C CYS A 236 -7.01 -5.14 -19.36
N ASP A 237 -7.35 -5.10 -20.64
CA ASP A 237 -6.83 -4.09 -21.55
C ASP A 237 -7.38 -2.70 -21.17
N LEU A 238 -6.59 -1.66 -21.44
CA LEU A 238 -6.96 -0.29 -21.02
C LEU A 238 -8.25 0.19 -21.72
N ASP A 239 -8.48 -0.23 -22.94
CA ASP A 239 -9.61 0.14 -23.77
C ASP A 239 -10.80 -0.84 -23.68
N ASP A 240 -10.74 -1.85 -22.79
CA ASP A 240 -11.82 -2.82 -22.63
C ASP A 240 -13.03 -2.19 -21.91
N PRO A 241 -14.19 -2.06 -22.60
CA PRO A 241 -15.40 -1.51 -22.00
C PRO A 241 -15.91 -2.32 -20.80
N VAL A 242 -15.62 -3.62 -20.71
CA VAL A 242 -16.02 -4.46 -19.57
C VAL A 242 -15.28 -4.02 -18.31
N GLY A 243 -13.97 -3.74 -18.42
CA GLY A 243 -13.20 -3.21 -17.33
C GLY A 243 -13.69 -1.83 -16.87
N TRP A 244 -14.07 -0.97 -17.82
CA TRP A 244 -14.65 0.35 -17.48
C TRP A 244 -15.95 0.22 -16.70
N VAL A 245 -16.86 -0.65 -17.13
CA VAL A 245 -18.14 -0.92 -16.46
C VAL A 245 -17.92 -1.46 -15.05
N GLN A 246 -16.98 -2.38 -14.87
CA GLN A 246 -16.69 -2.99 -13.57
C GLN A 246 -16.10 -1.99 -12.56
N ALA A 247 -15.21 -1.10 -13.02
CA ALA A 247 -14.47 -0.20 -12.14
C ALA A 247 -15.21 1.12 -11.85
N ASN A 248 -16.13 1.53 -12.74
CA ASN A 248 -16.78 2.83 -12.69
C ASN A 248 -18.31 2.68 -12.49
N PRO A 249 -18.77 2.46 -11.25
CA PRO A 249 -20.20 2.26 -10.98
C PRO A 249 -21.08 3.49 -11.29
N ALA A 250 -20.49 4.69 -11.39
CA ALA A 250 -21.20 5.91 -11.80
C ALA A 250 -21.19 6.16 -13.32
N LEU A 251 -20.59 5.25 -14.12
CA LEU A 251 -20.58 5.35 -15.58
C LEU A 251 -22.01 5.33 -16.14
N GLY A 252 -22.31 6.28 -17.03
CA GLY A 252 -23.65 6.46 -17.59
C GLY A 252 -24.62 7.24 -16.70
N HIS A 253 -24.20 7.58 -15.47
CA HIS A 253 -24.92 8.45 -14.55
C HIS A 253 -24.23 9.83 -14.44
N THR A 254 -23.10 9.89 -13.73
CA THR A 254 -22.32 11.12 -13.53
C THR A 254 -20.98 11.10 -14.27
N VAL A 255 -20.48 9.92 -14.63
CA VAL A 255 -19.28 9.72 -15.45
C VAL A 255 -19.69 9.32 -16.86
N SER A 256 -19.12 9.99 -17.89
CA SER A 256 -19.40 9.66 -19.28
C SER A 256 -18.33 8.72 -19.87
N GLU A 257 -18.70 7.93 -20.86
CA GLU A 257 -17.76 7.11 -21.64
C GLU A 257 -16.70 8.01 -22.33
N SER A 258 -17.09 9.19 -22.81
CA SER A 258 -16.17 10.13 -23.42
C SER A 258 -15.09 10.66 -22.46
N SER A 259 -15.42 10.81 -21.17
CA SER A 259 -14.45 11.21 -20.15
C SER A 259 -13.41 10.12 -19.92
N ILE A 260 -13.84 8.84 -19.89
CA ILE A 260 -12.92 7.71 -19.76
C ILE A 260 -12.01 7.58 -20.99
N ARG A 261 -12.55 7.75 -22.21
CA ARG A 261 -11.73 7.77 -23.45
C ARG A 261 -10.72 8.88 -23.47
N SER A 262 -11.12 10.08 -23.03
CA SER A 262 -10.18 11.20 -22.93
C SER A 262 -9.05 10.94 -21.94
N ALA A 263 -9.35 10.30 -20.80
CA ALA A 263 -8.33 9.88 -19.85
C ALA A 263 -7.39 8.82 -20.46
N LEU A 264 -7.93 7.86 -21.23
CA LEU A 264 -7.12 6.85 -21.94
C LEU A 264 -6.13 7.48 -22.92
N ASP A 265 -6.51 8.57 -23.58
CA ASP A 265 -5.66 9.27 -24.55
C ASP A 265 -4.57 10.13 -23.90
N THR A 266 -4.75 10.53 -22.63
CA THR A 266 -3.90 11.50 -21.95
C THR A 266 -3.08 10.95 -20.80
N ASP A 267 -3.57 9.94 -20.11
CA ASP A 267 -2.96 9.45 -18.89
C ASP A 267 -1.90 8.38 -19.19
N PRO A 268 -0.80 8.36 -18.43
CA PRO A 268 0.08 7.19 -18.38
C PRO A 268 -0.70 5.94 -17.95
N GLU A 269 -0.30 4.77 -18.45
CA GLU A 269 -0.97 3.50 -18.17
C GLU A 269 -1.19 3.25 -16.68
N ASP A 270 -0.19 3.52 -15.85
CA ASP A 270 -0.26 3.33 -14.40
C ASP A 270 -1.29 4.24 -13.72
N VAL A 271 -1.37 5.48 -14.17
CA VAL A 271 -2.37 6.43 -13.69
C VAL A 271 -3.78 5.98 -14.10
N PHE A 272 -3.96 5.61 -15.37
CA PHE A 272 -5.25 5.12 -15.87
C PHE A 272 -5.71 3.86 -15.12
N ARG A 273 -4.81 2.89 -14.92
CA ARG A 273 -5.12 1.68 -14.15
C ARG A 273 -5.54 1.99 -12.72
N CYS A 274 -4.82 2.87 -12.03
CA CYS A 274 -5.10 3.22 -10.64
C CYS A 274 -6.40 4.04 -10.51
N GLU A 275 -6.53 5.09 -11.30
CA GLU A 275 -7.56 6.12 -11.10
C GLU A 275 -8.88 5.79 -11.80
N ILE A 276 -8.83 5.09 -12.96
CA ILE A 276 -10.00 4.75 -13.79
C ILE A 276 -10.40 3.29 -13.68
N LEU A 277 -9.43 2.37 -13.66
CA LEU A 277 -9.72 0.94 -13.57
C LEU A 277 -9.73 0.41 -12.12
N CYS A 278 -9.41 1.26 -11.13
CA CYS A 278 -9.28 0.88 -9.73
C CYS A 278 -8.43 -0.37 -9.54
N GLN A 279 -7.38 -0.51 -10.32
CA GLN A 279 -6.41 -1.59 -10.23
C GLN A 279 -5.21 -1.12 -9.42
N SER A 280 -4.83 -1.90 -8.40
CA SER A 280 -3.60 -1.61 -7.66
C SER A 280 -2.40 -1.76 -8.57
N VAL A 281 -1.67 -0.66 -8.74
CA VAL A 281 -0.45 -0.62 -9.56
C VAL A 281 0.77 -0.96 -8.71
N LEU A 282 0.70 -2.08 -8.00
CA LEU A 282 1.83 -2.62 -7.23
C LEU A 282 3.07 -2.85 -8.11
N ASN A 283 2.88 -2.93 -9.43
CA ASN A 283 3.92 -3.24 -10.40
C ASN A 283 4.43 -2.05 -11.24
N THR A 284 3.77 -0.89 -11.24
CA THR A 284 4.23 0.26 -12.06
C THR A 284 5.39 1.05 -11.45
N GLY A 285 5.89 0.64 -10.35
CA GLY A 285 7.17 1.09 -9.81
C GLY A 285 8.10 -0.06 -9.51
N ALA A 286 7.77 -1.29 -9.98
CA ALA A 286 8.66 -2.43 -9.84
C ALA A 286 10.05 -2.05 -10.40
N ALA A 287 11.10 -2.42 -9.68
CA ALA A 287 12.46 -2.10 -10.13
C ALA A 287 12.76 -2.75 -11.48
N PHE A 288 12.14 -3.90 -11.75
CA PHE A 288 12.28 -4.63 -13.01
C PHE A 288 10.91 -5.05 -13.54
N PRO A 289 10.73 -5.08 -14.88
CA PRO A 289 9.50 -5.57 -15.48
C PRO A 289 9.17 -7.01 -15.06
N PRO A 290 7.88 -7.38 -14.92
CA PRO A 290 7.47 -8.74 -14.60
C PRO A 290 8.07 -9.78 -15.56
N GLY A 291 8.51 -10.92 -15.03
CA GLY A 291 9.09 -12.01 -15.82
C GLY A 291 10.55 -11.80 -16.25
N VAL A 292 11.09 -10.59 -16.18
CA VAL A 292 12.51 -10.34 -16.55
C VAL A 292 13.44 -11.05 -15.57
N TRP A 293 13.21 -10.89 -14.27
CA TRP A 293 14.02 -11.53 -13.24
C TRP A 293 13.94 -13.06 -13.34
N GLU A 294 12.75 -13.61 -13.44
CA GLU A 294 12.49 -15.05 -13.55
C GLU A 294 13.19 -15.65 -14.76
N SER A 295 13.27 -14.91 -15.87
CA SER A 295 13.97 -15.35 -17.10
C SER A 295 15.49 -15.44 -16.96
N LEU A 296 16.06 -14.88 -15.90
CA LEU A 296 17.49 -14.90 -15.58
C LEU A 296 17.86 -16.03 -14.62
N ALA A 297 16.86 -16.78 -14.12
CA ALA A 297 17.09 -17.92 -13.26
C ALA A 297 17.86 -19.03 -14.03
N ASP A 298 18.91 -19.54 -13.40
CA ASP A 298 19.69 -20.67 -13.87
C ASP A 298 19.90 -21.58 -12.66
N LEU A 299 18.99 -22.53 -12.50
CA LEU A 299 18.99 -23.46 -11.36
C LEU A 299 20.18 -24.42 -11.35
N ASP A 300 20.79 -24.62 -12.53
CA ASP A 300 22.02 -25.38 -12.71
C ASP A 300 23.25 -24.48 -12.60
N ALA A 301 23.08 -23.23 -12.23
CA ALA A 301 24.19 -22.29 -12.09
C ALA A 301 25.24 -22.84 -11.15
N ALA A 302 26.41 -23.14 -11.71
CA ALA A 302 27.55 -23.61 -10.92
C ALA A 302 27.88 -22.57 -9.83
N GLN A 303 27.89 -22.99 -8.58
CA GLN A 303 28.41 -22.20 -7.48
C GLN A 303 29.85 -21.78 -7.81
N PRO A 304 30.29 -20.58 -7.37
CA PRO A 304 31.65 -20.14 -7.63
C PRO A 304 32.66 -21.13 -7.07
N ALA A 305 33.69 -21.43 -7.83
CA ALA A 305 34.83 -22.20 -7.32
C ALA A 305 35.66 -21.33 -6.36
N THR A 306 36.31 -21.95 -5.37
CA THR A 306 37.12 -21.21 -4.38
C THR A 306 38.32 -20.47 -5.00
N THR A 307 38.65 -20.77 -6.23
CA THR A 307 39.66 -20.08 -7.05
C THR A 307 39.13 -18.83 -7.75
N ASP A 308 37.83 -18.69 -7.84
CA ASP A 308 37.20 -17.55 -8.54
C ASP A 308 37.37 -16.26 -7.76
N VAL A 309 37.37 -15.15 -8.50
CA VAL A 309 37.24 -13.82 -7.89
C VAL A 309 35.78 -13.60 -7.53
N VAL A 310 35.52 -13.42 -6.24
CA VAL A 310 34.17 -13.15 -5.72
C VAL A 310 34.12 -11.80 -5.01
N SER A 311 32.95 -11.19 -5.01
CA SER A 311 32.63 -10.01 -4.23
C SER A 311 31.50 -10.34 -3.25
N PHE A 312 31.76 -10.23 -1.95
CA PHE A 312 30.73 -10.27 -0.94
C PHE A 312 30.21 -8.86 -0.65
N ALA A 313 28.95 -8.73 -0.35
CA ALA A 313 28.37 -7.49 0.16
C ALA A 313 27.38 -7.76 1.28
N LEU A 314 27.25 -6.78 2.16
CA LEU A 314 26.33 -6.79 3.30
C LEU A 314 25.38 -5.61 3.19
N ASP A 315 24.10 -5.88 3.39
CA ASP A 315 23.11 -4.85 3.69
C ASP A 315 22.29 -5.22 4.94
N VAL A 316 21.90 -4.20 5.69
CA VAL A 316 21.06 -4.29 6.89
C VAL A 316 20.00 -3.21 6.80
N PRO A 317 18.70 -3.52 6.91
CA PRO A 317 17.67 -2.51 6.92
C PRO A 317 17.75 -1.58 8.15
N ALA A 318 17.07 -0.44 8.08
CA ALA A 318 17.16 0.61 9.11
C ALA A 318 16.66 0.14 10.49
N ASP A 319 15.72 -0.78 10.53
CA ASP A 319 15.18 -1.37 11.76
C ASP A 319 16.04 -2.50 12.33
N GLN A 320 17.13 -2.87 11.65
CA GLN A 320 18.06 -3.96 12.00
C GLN A 320 17.36 -5.32 12.21
N SER A 321 16.17 -5.49 11.66
CA SER A 321 15.36 -6.70 11.82
C SER A 321 16.01 -7.93 11.19
N THR A 322 16.79 -7.73 10.12
CA THR A 322 17.49 -8.77 9.36
C THR A 322 18.86 -8.30 8.89
N ALA A 323 19.68 -9.21 8.41
CA ALA A 323 20.88 -8.90 7.64
C ALA A 323 20.99 -9.82 6.43
N SER A 324 21.47 -9.28 5.30
CA SER A 324 21.60 -9.98 4.03
C SER A 324 23.05 -9.97 3.56
N ILE A 325 23.60 -11.14 3.31
CA ILE A 325 24.92 -11.32 2.68
C ILE A 325 24.71 -11.87 1.28
N ALA A 326 25.14 -11.14 0.27
CA ALA A 326 25.16 -11.60 -1.11
C ALA A 326 26.59 -11.86 -1.60
N VAL A 327 26.71 -12.72 -2.58
CA VAL A 327 27.96 -12.98 -3.31
C VAL A 327 27.74 -12.86 -4.82
N CYS A 328 28.74 -12.32 -5.49
CA CYS A 328 28.75 -12.18 -6.94
C CYS A 328 30.09 -12.68 -7.50
N TRP A 329 30.05 -13.33 -8.68
CA TRP A 329 31.23 -13.84 -9.37
C TRP A 329 31.09 -13.76 -10.91
N ARG A 330 32.20 -13.88 -11.63
CA ARG A 330 32.16 -14.02 -13.09
C ARG A 330 32.00 -15.48 -13.48
N ARG A 331 31.03 -15.72 -14.32
CA ARG A 331 30.76 -17.04 -14.90
C ARG A 331 31.65 -17.32 -16.12
N PRO A 332 31.83 -18.59 -16.50
CA PRO A 332 32.59 -18.97 -17.71
C PRO A 332 31.96 -18.42 -19.00
N ASP A 333 30.65 -18.26 -19.06
CA ASP A 333 29.89 -17.67 -20.19
C ASP A 333 30.01 -16.14 -20.28
N GLY A 334 30.73 -15.51 -19.37
CA GLY A 334 30.93 -14.07 -19.28
C GLY A 334 29.85 -13.33 -18.51
N ALA A 335 28.73 -13.99 -18.18
CA ALA A 335 27.68 -13.42 -17.34
C ALA A 335 28.16 -13.24 -15.88
N VAL A 336 27.39 -12.49 -15.14
CA VAL A 336 27.58 -12.25 -13.70
C VAL A 336 26.64 -13.18 -12.92
N GLY A 337 27.20 -14.07 -12.12
CA GLY A 337 26.47 -14.90 -11.18
C GLY A 337 26.23 -14.14 -9.87
N VAL A 338 25.02 -14.20 -9.33
CA VAL A 338 24.68 -13.62 -8.02
C VAL A 338 23.80 -14.57 -7.23
N THR A 339 24.07 -14.69 -5.93
CA THR A 339 23.21 -15.43 -5.00
C THR A 339 23.27 -14.83 -3.61
N LEU A 340 22.26 -15.13 -2.77
CA LEU A 340 22.32 -14.88 -1.35
C LEU A 340 23.11 -16.00 -0.66
N VAL A 341 24.12 -15.60 0.10
CA VAL A 341 24.84 -16.52 0.97
C VAL A 341 24.02 -16.79 2.22
N GLU A 342 23.41 -15.73 2.75
CA GLU A 342 22.60 -15.83 3.96
C GLU A 342 21.70 -14.60 4.13
N HIS A 343 20.47 -14.83 4.59
CA HIS A 343 19.50 -13.82 5.00
C HIS A 343 18.81 -14.32 6.28
N ARG A 344 19.06 -13.65 7.41
CA ARG A 344 18.52 -14.07 8.71
C ARG A 344 18.10 -12.88 9.58
N PRO A 345 17.19 -13.11 10.56
CA PRO A 345 16.86 -12.14 11.60
C PRO A 345 18.10 -11.72 12.42
N GLY A 346 18.10 -10.43 12.81
CA GLY A 346 19.14 -9.83 13.63
C GLY A 346 20.49 -9.65 12.92
N VAL A 347 21.48 -9.16 13.65
CA VAL A 347 22.83 -8.80 13.13
C VAL A 347 23.98 -9.47 13.85
N ASP A 348 23.76 -10.14 14.98
CA ASP A 348 24.79 -10.66 15.88
C ASP A 348 25.66 -11.76 15.22
N TRP A 349 25.10 -12.47 14.28
CA TRP A 349 25.73 -13.57 13.54
C TRP A 349 26.67 -13.10 12.41
N VAL A 350 26.54 -11.84 11.96
CA VAL A 350 27.13 -11.32 10.72
C VAL A 350 28.64 -11.32 10.76
N VAL A 351 29.23 -10.81 11.86
CA VAL A 351 30.71 -10.65 11.97
C VAL A 351 31.40 -12.01 11.90
N ALA A 352 30.95 -12.99 12.66
CA ALA A 352 31.52 -14.34 12.65
C ALA A 352 31.36 -15.01 11.28
N ARG A 353 30.19 -14.86 10.66
CA ARG A 353 29.89 -15.47 9.35
C ARG A 353 30.77 -14.87 8.25
N LEU A 354 30.83 -13.55 8.14
CA LEU A 354 31.68 -12.88 7.16
C LEU A 354 33.17 -13.15 7.39
N GLY A 355 33.62 -13.29 8.63
CA GLY A 355 34.97 -13.70 8.94
C GLY A 355 35.33 -15.04 8.30
N GLY A 356 34.48 -16.05 8.47
CA GLY A 356 34.67 -17.36 7.86
C GLY A 356 34.65 -17.34 6.32
N LEU A 357 33.69 -16.58 5.74
CA LEU A 357 33.56 -16.43 4.29
C LEU A 357 34.76 -15.72 3.67
N CYS A 358 35.14 -14.56 4.20
CA CYS A 358 36.27 -13.78 3.70
C CYS A 358 37.60 -14.54 3.80
N HIS A 359 37.79 -15.32 4.88
CA HIS A 359 38.96 -16.17 5.04
C HIS A 359 38.99 -17.28 4.00
N ARG A 360 37.88 -18.04 3.86
CA ARG A 360 37.79 -19.18 2.92
C ARG A 360 38.02 -18.74 1.47
N TRP A 361 37.38 -17.63 1.08
CA TRP A 361 37.40 -17.14 -0.31
C TRP A 361 38.51 -16.13 -0.58
N ARG A 362 39.29 -15.74 0.44
CA ARG A 362 40.31 -14.69 0.38
C ARG A 362 39.74 -13.41 -0.28
N ALA A 363 38.52 -13.07 0.06
CA ALA A 363 37.75 -11.96 -0.49
C ALA A 363 37.53 -10.89 0.58
N ARG A 364 37.03 -9.73 0.13
CA ARG A 364 36.64 -8.62 1.00
C ARG A 364 35.11 -8.48 0.95
N VAL A 365 34.53 -7.94 2.01
CA VAL A 365 33.09 -7.59 2.04
C VAL A 365 32.91 -6.10 1.75
N VAL A 366 32.00 -5.78 0.85
CA VAL A 366 31.60 -4.40 0.53
C VAL A 366 30.50 -3.95 1.46
N ILE A 367 30.67 -2.79 2.10
CA ILE A 367 29.69 -2.19 3.02
C ILE A 367 29.65 -0.68 2.80
N GLU A 368 28.45 -0.12 2.65
CA GLU A 368 28.26 1.34 2.56
C GLU A 368 28.52 1.99 3.94
N THR A 369 29.54 2.86 4.02
CA THR A 369 30.00 3.46 5.29
C THR A 369 28.97 4.39 5.92
N GLY A 370 28.22 5.15 5.10
CA GLY A 370 27.13 6.01 5.55
C GLY A 370 25.76 5.32 5.55
N GLY A 371 25.70 4.01 5.23
CA GLY A 371 24.48 3.23 5.22
C GLY A 371 24.16 2.59 6.56
N THR A 372 23.02 1.90 6.59
CA THR A 372 22.49 1.25 7.80
C THR A 372 23.35 0.11 8.32
N ALA A 373 24.19 -0.51 7.49
CA ALA A 373 25.16 -1.55 7.89
C ALA A 373 26.50 -0.99 8.39
N GLY A 374 26.73 0.32 8.27
CA GLY A 374 28.03 0.96 8.57
C GLY A 374 28.52 0.76 10.01
N PHE A 375 27.62 0.59 10.97
CA PHE A 375 27.97 0.35 12.38
C PHE A 375 28.70 -0.98 12.61
N LEU A 376 28.59 -1.95 11.69
CA LEU A 376 29.26 -3.23 11.76
C LEU A 376 30.74 -3.20 11.28
N ILE A 377 31.17 -2.11 10.62
CA ILE A 377 32.53 -1.99 10.10
C ILE A 377 33.57 -2.10 11.21
N ALA A 378 33.47 -1.31 12.27
CA ALA A 378 34.42 -1.34 13.36
C ALA A 378 34.47 -2.68 14.13
N PRO A 379 33.34 -3.35 14.42
CA PRO A 379 33.35 -4.74 14.93
C PRO A 379 34.04 -5.72 14.01
N MET A 380 33.82 -5.62 12.70
CA MET A 380 34.44 -6.50 11.71
C MET A 380 35.93 -6.30 11.61
N GLU A 381 36.40 -5.05 11.56
CA GLU A 381 37.84 -4.73 11.53
C GLU A 381 38.53 -5.26 12.77
N ARG A 382 37.94 -5.12 13.96
CA ARG A 382 38.46 -5.69 15.20
C ARG A 382 38.56 -7.22 15.17
N ALA A 383 37.62 -7.86 14.48
CA ALA A 383 37.61 -9.32 14.26
C ALA A 383 38.53 -9.77 13.11
N GLY A 384 39.26 -8.86 12.46
CA GLY A 384 40.14 -9.17 11.34
C GLY A 384 39.42 -9.47 10.03
N VAL A 385 38.15 -9.13 9.90
CA VAL A 385 37.38 -9.30 8.64
C VAL A 385 37.79 -8.20 7.66
N PRO A 386 38.24 -8.54 6.44
CA PRO A 386 38.65 -7.56 5.46
C PRO A 386 37.43 -6.82 4.85
N VAL A 387 37.19 -5.60 5.30
CA VAL A 387 36.09 -4.75 4.84
C VAL A 387 36.56 -3.78 3.75
N THR A 388 35.73 -3.56 2.75
CA THR A 388 35.81 -2.43 1.80
C THR A 388 34.65 -1.50 2.08
N GLY A 389 34.92 -0.41 2.85
CA GLY A 389 33.96 0.64 3.08
C GLY A 389 33.78 1.47 1.82
N VAL A 390 32.53 1.67 1.38
CA VAL A 390 32.19 2.40 0.16
C VAL A 390 31.26 3.57 0.45
N SER A 391 31.26 4.56 -0.46
CA SER A 391 30.47 5.77 -0.31
C SER A 391 29.01 5.57 -0.78
N ARG A 392 28.16 6.54 -0.50
CA ARG A 392 26.80 6.61 -1.07
C ARG A 392 26.80 6.63 -2.59
N GLN A 393 27.76 7.30 -3.22
CA GLN A 393 27.90 7.29 -4.68
C GLN A 393 28.14 5.88 -5.23
N PHE A 394 28.93 5.08 -4.56
CA PHE A 394 29.12 3.67 -4.94
C PHE A 394 27.80 2.89 -4.93
N PHE A 395 26.90 3.16 -3.97
CA PHE A 395 25.58 2.52 -3.98
C PHE A 395 24.74 2.97 -5.16
N VAL A 396 24.81 4.25 -5.54
CA VAL A 396 24.13 4.76 -6.76
C VAL A 396 24.62 4.01 -7.99
N ASP A 397 25.96 3.88 -8.13
CA ASP A 397 26.58 3.18 -9.24
C ASP A 397 26.25 1.68 -9.22
N ALA A 398 26.13 1.08 -8.03
CA ALA A 398 25.73 -0.31 -7.85
C ALA A 398 24.28 -0.56 -8.30
N CYS A 399 23.37 0.36 -8.05
CA CYS A 399 22.00 0.28 -8.55
C CYS A 399 21.97 0.32 -10.07
N GLY A 400 22.72 1.23 -10.69
CA GLY A 400 22.87 1.30 -12.16
C GLY A 400 23.50 0.05 -12.77
N ALA A 401 24.54 -0.51 -12.13
CA ALA A 401 25.19 -1.72 -12.58
C ALA A 401 24.27 -2.96 -12.53
N LEU A 402 23.45 -3.06 -11.47
CA LEU A 402 22.44 -4.12 -11.36
C LEU A 402 21.37 -3.97 -12.45
N ASP A 403 20.84 -2.77 -12.63
CA ASP A 403 19.82 -2.48 -13.67
C ASP A 403 20.34 -2.82 -15.07
N ALA A 404 21.55 -2.41 -15.40
CA ALA A 404 22.21 -2.74 -16.66
C ALA A 404 22.40 -4.24 -16.85
N ALA A 405 22.84 -4.96 -15.82
CA ALA A 405 23.09 -6.42 -15.89
C ALA A 405 21.78 -7.21 -16.06
N VAL A 406 20.69 -6.78 -15.43
CA VAL A 406 19.36 -7.37 -15.58
C VAL A 406 18.80 -7.07 -16.96
N THR A 407 18.77 -5.80 -17.37
CA THR A 407 18.20 -5.36 -18.65
C THR A 407 18.94 -5.95 -19.86
N SER A 408 20.27 -6.03 -19.80
CA SER A 408 21.10 -6.67 -20.85
C SER A 408 21.11 -8.19 -20.78
N ARG A 409 20.39 -8.81 -19.80
CA ARG A 409 20.35 -10.25 -19.57
C ARG A 409 21.73 -10.89 -19.33
N GLN A 410 22.64 -10.12 -18.74
CA GLN A 410 23.99 -10.58 -18.39
C GLN A 410 24.13 -11.00 -16.93
N LEU A 411 23.04 -11.09 -16.18
CA LEU A 411 22.99 -11.61 -14.83
C LEU A 411 22.36 -13.00 -14.83
N ARG A 412 22.84 -13.86 -13.91
CA ARG A 412 22.22 -15.16 -13.60
C ARG A 412 22.11 -15.34 -12.10
N HIS A 413 21.03 -15.96 -11.65
CA HIS A 413 20.78 -16.27 -10.23
C HIS A 413 20.21 -17.68 -10.07
N ASP A 414 20.28 -18.21 -8.85
CA ASP A 414 19.89 -19.59 -8.51
C ASP A 414 18.40 -19.76 -8.15
N GLY A 415 17.58 -18.74 -8.35
CA GLY A 415 16.13 -18.81 -8.11
C GLY A 415 15.71 -18.77 -6.63
N LEU A 416 16.59 -18.35 -5.71
CA LEU A 416 16.24 -18.24 -4.29
C LEU A 416 15.01 -17.36 -4.04
N ALA A 417 14.07 -17.89 -3.25
CA ALA A 417 12.77 -17.26 -2.99
C ALA A 417 12.91 -15.88 -2.31
N GLU A 418 13.86 -15.74 -1.37
CA GLU A 418 14.11 -14.49 -0.66
C GLU A 418 14.61 -13.38 -1.60
N LEU A 419 15.41 -13.73 -2.60
CA LEU A 419 15.88 -12.77 -3.59
C LEU A 419 14.77 -12.42 -4.59
N ALA A 420 13.97 -13.39 -5.01
CA ALA A 420 12.80 -13.16 -5.86
C ALA A 420 11.75 -12.29 -5.18
N GLU A 421 11.50 -12.53 -3.89
CA GLU A 421 10.63 -11.68 -3.08
C GLU A 421 11.16 -10.24 -2.98
N ALA A 422 12.46 -10.08 -2.69
CA ALA A 422 13.08 -8.76 -2.61
C ALA A 422 12.95 -7.99 -3.93
N VAL A 423 13.05 -8.67 -5.08
CA VAL A 423 12.86 -8.10 -6.41
C VAL A 423 11.41 -7.66 -6.63
N SER A 424 10.43 -8.48 -6.27
CA SER A 424 9.01 -8.15 -6.42
C SER A 424 8.61 -6.90 -5.62
N LEU A 425 9.26 -6.70 -4.47
CA LEU A 425 9.03 -5.56 -3.58
C LEU A 425 9.92 -4.34 -3.91
N ALA A 426 10.94 -4.52 -4.75
CA ALA A 426 11.89 -3.46 -5.08
C ALA A 426 11.24 -2.35 -5.90
N ARG A 427 11.57 -1.12 -5.54
CA ARG A 427 11.11 0.09 -6.23
C ARG A 427 12.29 1.01 -6.46
N TRP A 428 12.26 1.73 -7.56
CA TRP A 428 13.20 2.82 -7.78
C TRP A 428 12.75 4.08 -7.03
N SER A 429 13.70 4.80 -6.51
CA SER A 429 13.53 6.16 -6.00
C SER A 429 14.56 7.07 -6.63
N THR A 430 14.25 8.36 -6.75
CA THR A 430 15.19 9.36 -7.26
C THR A 430 16.11 9.82 -6.14
N SER A 431 17.39 10.00 -6.46
CA SER A 431 18.41 10.52 -5.54
C SER A 431 19.16 11.67 -6.20
N GLY A 432 19.34 12.77 -5.45
CA GLY A 432 20.04 13.98 -5.92
C GLY A 432 19.24 14.82 -6.92
N GLU A 433 19.77 16.01 -7.25
CA GLU A 433 19.15 16.94 -8.20
C GLU A 433 19.10 16.41 -9.66
N ALA A 434 20.00 15.50 -9.99
CA ALA A 434 20.06 14.87 -11.32
C ALA A 434 19.01 13.76 -11.52
N GLY A 435 18.17 13.47 -10.53
CA GLY A 435 17.12 12.45 -10.63
C GLY A 435 17.64 11.01 -10.82
N THR A 436 18.85 10.70 -10.36
CA THR A 436 19.45 9.37 -10.51
C THR A 436 18.63 8.31 -9.78
N ARG A 437 18.32 7.21 -10.44
CA ARG A 437 17.52 6.12 -9.88
C ARG A 437 18.34 5.25 -8.95
N VAL A 438 17.80 4.98 -7.75
CA VAL A 438 18.38 4.06 -6.77
C VAL A 438 17.32 3.13 -6.19
N LEU A 439 17.70 1.95 -5.75
CA LEU A 439 16.78 1.04 -5.05
C LEU A 439 16.30 1.69 -3.75
N SER A 440 14.99 1.76 -3.56
CA SER A 440 14.38 2.28 -2.34
C SER A 440 14.60 1.31 -1.19
N ARG A 441 15.16 1.79 -0.08
CA ARG A 441 15.35 1.04 1.17
C ARG A 441 14.22 1.21 2.18
N ARG A 442 13.08 1.80 1.76
CA ARG A 442 11.92 2.00 2.65
C ARG A 442 11.31 0.69 3.13
N ASN A 443 11.32 -0.34 2.28
CA ASN A 443 10.88 -1.67 2.64
C ASN A 443 12.09 -2.50 3.11
N PRO A 444 12.14 -2.96 4.38
CA PRO A 444 13.27 -3.74 4.90
C PRO A 444 13.48 -5.07 4.15
N ARG A 445 12.44 -5.65 3.54
CA ARG A 445 12.51 -6.90 2.77
C ARG A 445 13.25 -6.77 1.43
N VAL A 446 13.64 -5.56 1.02
CA VAL A 446 14.47 -5.31 -0.17
C VAL A 446 15.98 -5.49 0.12
N SER A 447 16.39 -5.62 1.38
CA SER A 447 17.78 -5.79 1.79
C SER A 447 18.56 -6.88 1.02
N PRO A 448 17.99 -8.07 0.69
CA PRO A 448 18.65 -9.06 -0.15
C PRO A 448 19.09 -8.52 -1.51
N LEU A 449 18.24 -7.75 -2.17
CA LEU A 449 18.54 -7.16 -3.49
C LEU A 449 19.55 -6.01 -3.39
N VAL A 450 19.51 -5.23 -2.32
CA VAL A 450 20.51 -4.19 -2.06
C VAL A 450 21.90 -4.79 -1.86
N ALA A 451 22.00 -5.88 -1.08
CA ALA A 451 23.25 -6.63 -0.93
C ALA A 451 23.73 -7.18 -2.28
N ALA A 452 22.84 -7.73 -3.10
CA ALA A 452 23.16 -8.21 -4.45
C ALA A 452 23.70 -7.09 -5.35
N ALA A 453 23.06 -5.90 -5.36
CA ALA A 453 23.54 -4.74 -6.12
C ALA A 453 24.97 -4.33 -5.73
N LEU A 454 25.23 -4.21 -4.43
CA LEU A 454 26.55 -3.87 -3.91
C LEU A 454 27.59 -4.94 -4.29
N ALA A 455 27.23 -6.24 -4.26
CA ALA A 455 28.11 -7.32 -4.65
C ALA A 455 28.45 -7.30 -6.16
N VAL A 456 27.44 -7.04 -7.02
CA VAL A 456 27.60 -6.93 -8.48
C VAL A 456 28.58 -5.81 -8.84
N HIS A 457 28.38 -4.63 -8.28
CA HIS A 457 29.28 -3.50 -8.55
C HIS A 457 30.66 -3.70 -7.90
N GLY A 458 30.70 -4.30 -6.71
CA GLY A 458 31.96 -4.65 -6.03
C GLY A 458 32.83 -5.61 -6.84
N LEU A 459 32.24 -6.52 -7.61
CA LEU A 459 32.98 -7.42 -8.50
C LEU A 459 33.67 -6.67 -9.64
N SER A 460 33.05 -5.63 -10.19
CA SER A 460 33.63 -4.82 -11.29
C SER A 460 34.86 -4.03 -10.82
N THR A 461 34.90 -3.65 -9.55
CA THR A 461 36.00 -2.89 -8.93
C THR A 461 37.07 -3.79 -8.28
N ALA A 462 36.80 -5.10 -8.18
CA ALA A 462 37.75 -6.06 -7.63
C ALA A 462 38.99 -6.20 -8.53
N LYS A 463 40.17 -5.96 -7.98
CA LYS A 463 41.42 -6.13 -8.72
C LYS A 463 41.58 -7.62 -9.12
N ARG A 464 41.80 -7.90 -10.41
CA ARG A 464 42.21 -9.22 -10.88
C ARG A 464 43.48 -9.64 -10.12
N ARG A 465 43.50 -10.82 -9.56
CA ARG A 465 44.73 -11.41 -9.01
C ARG A 465 45.75 -11.48 -10.15
N PRO A 466 47.00 -11.01 -9.94
CA PRO A 466 48.04 -11.30 -10.91
C PRO A 466 48.17 -12.83 -10.96
N GLY A 467 47.97 -13.39 -12.15
CA GLY A 467 48.20 -14.82 -12.39
C GLY A 467 49.62 -15.15 -11.97
N ARG A 468 49.83 -16.20 -11.17
CA ARG A 468 51.15 -16.77 -10.98
C ARG A 468 51.61 -17.21 -12.39
N LEU A 469 52.56 -16.46 -12.96
CA LEU A 469 53.36 -17.00 -14.05
C LEU A 469 54.00 -18.30 -13.50
N MET A 470 53.51 -19.44 -13.94
CA MET A 470 54.35 -20.66 -13.88
C MET A 470 55.49 -20.42 -14.87
N VAL A 471 56.65 -20.11 -14.34
CA VAL A 471 57.90 -20.27 -15.09
C VAL A 471 58.10 -21.77 -15.16
N LEU A 472 58.00 -22.29 -16.38
CA LEU A 472 58.43 -23.65 -16.73
C LEU A 472 59.92 -23.75 -16.59
#